data_a1a5bb000db7a62594eceb364302e992
#
_entry.id   a1a5bb000db7a62594eceb364302e992
#
_cell.length_a   1.000
_cell.length_b   1.000
_cell.length_c   1.000
_cell.angle_alpha   90.00
_cell.angle_beta   90.00
_cell.angle_gamma   90.00
#
_symmetry.space_group_name_H-M   'P 1'
#
loop_
_entity.id
_entity.type
_entity.pdbx_description
1 polymer ?
#
loop_
_entity_poly.entity_id
_entity_poly.type
_entity_poly.pdbx_seq_one_letter_code
_entity_poly.pdbx_strand_id
1 'polypeptide(L)'
;MPSRSTVSAAPFQPSRRSLLAGAAASAAAGAALVGLSAAPRARAAESKKGGADRHVHYTSWSGADLVFGPFDRTLDYTDPHATAGTPVTYEVATWTSPVVTPGFGLTELVASWNAATPGGSWVEVRVRGTSGGTTTKDYVLGRWAAEDPADGGGIHRTSVAGQGDTVATVFTDTLATRTGYSLTDWQLEVRLLRPRGTSDTPSVSVVGAMASALPDAKKVPRSPNGPACGTTLDVPTYSQEVHVGHYPQWDNGGEAWCSPTSTSMVVAYWGAGPTASETAWVDPPVDAQVDFTARHVFDYTYDGAGNWPFNTAYAATRADLRGFVTRLRTLTEAEAFIAAGIPLVVSVSFKKGELKGAGYGTNGHLMVVVGFTESGDVVCNDPASHLVASDDQVRVVYDREQFENVWVPHSGGIVYVIRPADRPLPPAPAHEPNW
;
A
#
# COMPACT_ATOMS: atom_id res chain seq x y z
N MET A 1 -48.61 -3.37 5.97
CA MET A 1 -47.76 -2.84 4.90
C MET A 1 -46.42 -2.47 5.54
N PRO A 2 -45.33 -3.20 5.30
CA PRO A 2 -44.01 -2.81 5.81
C PRO A 2 -43.37 -1.81 4.86
N SER A 3 -42.80 -0.73 5.46
CA SER A 3 -42.07 0.33 4.79
C SER A 3 -40.80 -0.21 4.17
N ARG A 4 -40.55 0.10 2.91
CA ARG A 4 -39.29 -0.16 2.21
C ARG A 4 -38.21 0.78 2.78
N SER A 5 -37.25 0.21 3.46
CA SER A 5 -35.99 0.90 3.75
C SER A 5 -35.24 1.11 2.44
N THR A 6 -34.99 2.36 2.08
CA THR A 6 -34.07 2.73 1.00
C THR A 6 -32.66 2.49 1.51
N VAL A 7 -31.97 1.49 0.97
CA VAL A 7 -30.55 1.31 1.15
C VAL A 7 -29.86 2.51 0.50
N SER A 8 -29.25 3.36 1.33
CA SER A 8 -28.39 4.45 0.88
C SER A 8 -27.14 3.82 0.26
N ALA A 9 -26.91 4.04 -1.02
CA ALA A 9 -25.65 3.68 -1.66
C ALA A 9 -24.51 4.44 -0.98
N ALA A 10 -23.49 3.72 -0.55
CA ALA A 10 -22.26 4.31 -0.01
C ALA A 10 -21.70 5.35 -0.99
N PRO A 11 -21.08 6.45 -0.51
CA PRO A 11 -20.55 7.47 -1.39
C PRO A 11 -19.45 6.86 -2.26
N PHE A 12 -19.54 7.14 -3.56
CA PHE A 12 -18.60 6.78 -4.60
C PHE A 12 -17.19 7.24 -4.20
N GLN A 13 -16.31 6.31 -3.80
CA GLN A 13 -14.87 6.57 -3.65
C GLN A 13 -14.18 6.27 -4.98
N PRO A 14 -13.59 7.27 -5.67
CA PRO A 14 -12.86 7.03 -6.91
C PRO A 14 -11.61 6.19 -6.63
N SER A 15 -11.27 5.28 -7.55
CA SER A 15 -10.01 4.55 -7.48
C SER A 15 -8.83 5.53 -7.42
N ARG A 16 -7.74 5.16 -6.74
CA ARG A 16 -6.53 6.02 -6.60
C ARG A 16 -6.02 6.53 -7.94
N ARG A 17 -6.15 5.74 -9.01
CA ARG A 17 -5.80 6.17 -10.39
C ARG A 17 -6.81 7.16 -10.98
N SER A 18 -8.08 7.06 -10.64
CA SER A 18 -9.10 8.04 -11.06
C SER A 18 -8.88 9.39 -10.38
N LEU A 19 -8.36 9.41 -9.13
CA LEU A 19 -7.95 10.64 -8.45
C LEU A 19 -6.72 11.28 -9.14
N LEU A 20 -5.76 10.46 -9.59
CA LEU A 20 -4.60 10.92 -10.35
C LEU A 20 -5.01 11.51 -11.72
N ALA A 21 -5.96 10.90 -12.42
CA ALA A 21 -6.47 11.40 -13.70
C ALA A 21 -7.36 12.65 -13.55
N GLY A 22 -8.14 12.77 -12.48
CA GLY A 22 -9.00 13.92 -12.19
C GLY A 22 -8.24 15.20 -11.88
N ALA A 23 -7.06 15.11 -11.26
CA ALA A 23 -6.19 16.26 -11.00
C ALA A 23 -5.55 16.85 -12.28
N ALA A 24 -5.44 16.07 -13.36
CA ALA A 24 -4.94 16.54 -14.66
C ALA A 24 -5.97 17.34 -15.46
N ALA A 25 -7.28 17.16 -15.21
CA ALA A 25 -8.35 17.79 -15.98
C ALA A 25 -8.74 19.20 -15.50
N SER A 26 -8.35 19.63 -14.30
CA SER A 26 -8.73 20.92 -13.73
C SER A 26 -7.76 22.09 -14.01
N ALA A 27 -6.68 21.88 -14.75
CA ALA A 27 -5.65 22.90 -15.02
C ALA A 27 -5.81 23.64 -16.38
N ALA A 28 -6.92 23.47 -17.08
CA ALA A 28 -7.15 24.05 -18.42
C ALA A 28 -8.21 25.18 -18.43
N ALA A 29 -8.01 26.22 -17.60
CA ALA A 29 -8.71 27.49 -17.81
C ALA A 29 -7.89 28.63 -17.17
N GLY A 30 -7.20 29.41 -18.03
CA GLY A 30 -6.61 30.70 -17.64
C GLY A 30 -5.14 30.88 -18.02
N ALA A 31 -4.82 31.06 -19.31
CA ALA A 31 -3.50 31.52 -19.75
C ALA A 31 -3.60 32.92 -20.34
N ALA A 32 -3.07 33.90 -19.61
CA ALA A 32 -2.67 35.18 -20.18
C ALA A 32 -1.16 35.12 -20.51
N LEU A 33 -0.81 35.52 -21.72
CA LEU A 33 0.50 35.54 -22.31
C LEU A 33 1.45 36.52 -21.60
N VAL A 34 2.55 36.03 -21.04
CA VAL A 34 3.79 36.82 -20.90
C VAL A 34 4.95 35.90 -21.32
N GLY A 35 5.71 36.36 -22.33
CA GLY A 35 6.85 35.63 -22.87
C GLY A 35 8.03 35.59 -21.93
N LEU A 36 8.60 34.43 -21.72
CA LEU A 36 9.90 34.21 -21.12
C LEU A 36 10.61 33.08 -21.89
N SER A 37 11.88 33.31 -22.15
CA SER A 37 12.82 32.52 -22.92
C SER A 37 12.89 31.04 -22.48
N ALA A 38 12.85 30.15 -23.46
CA ALA A 38 12.90 28.70 -23.29
C ALA A 38 14.27 28.25 -22.81
N ALA A 39 14.33 27.64 -21.63
CA ALA A 39 15.38 26.70 -21.28
C ALA A 39 15.19 25.36 -22.04
N PRO A 40 16.26 24.63 -22.39
CA PRO A 40 16.15 23.43 -23.20
C PRO A 40 15.42 22.34 -22.41
N ARG A 41 14.25 21.95 -22.93
CA ARG A 41 13.49 20.79 -22.44
C ARG A 41 14.31 19.53 -22.73
N ALA A 42 14.60 18.74 -21.69
CA ALA A 42 15.04 17.37 -21.88
C ALA A 42 13.96 16.64 -22.71
N ARG A 43 14.33 16.28 -23.94
CA ARG A 43 13.47 15.59 -24.87
C ARG A 43 13.28 14.18 -24.34
N ALA A 44 12.06 13.82 -23.90
CA ALA A 44 11.70 12.45 -23.68
C ALA A 44 11.96 11.68 -24.97
N ALA A 45 12.71 10.59 -24.90
CA ALA A 45 12.99 9.74 -26.03
C ALA A 45 11.66 9.21 -26.58
N GLU A 46 11.45 9.41 -27.90
CA GLU A 46 10.29 8.86 -28.61
C GLU A 46 10.29 7.34 -28.47
N SER A 47 9.30 6.79 -27.76
CA SER A 47 9.09 5.36 -27.67
C SER A 47 8.65 4.84 -29.05
N LYS A 48 9.43 3.91 -29.61
CA LYS A 48 9.00 3.11 -30.75
C LYS A 48 7.69 2.39 -30.39
N LYS A 49 6.76 2.28 -31.34
CA LYS A 49 5.52 1.49 -31.27
C LYS A 49 5.82 0.00 -31.03
N GLY A 50 6.03 -0.36 -29.79
CA GLY A 50 6.05 -1.68 -29.19
C GLY A 50 5.62 -1.43 -27.75
N GLY A 51 4.80 -2.28 -27.14
CA GLY A 51 4.13 -2.03 -25.88
C GLY A 51 5.00 -1.23 -24.91
N ALA A 52 4.48 -0.11 -24.43
CA ALA A 52 5.27 0.81 -23.61
C ALA A 52 5.79 0.08 -22.37
N ASP A 53 7.09 0.18 -22.09
CA ASP A 53 7.77 -0.54 -21.01
C ASP A 53 7.18 -0.15 -19.64
N ARG A 54 7.01 -1.14 -18.78
CA ARG A 54 6.55 -0.96 -17.40
C ARG A 54 7.78 -0.92 -16.50
N HIS A 55 8.31 0.26 -16.27
CA HIS A 55 9.46 0.45 -15.41
C HIS A 55 9.06 0.36 -13.94
N VAL A 56 9.69 -0.54 -13.21
CA VAL A 56 9.52 -0.72 -11.77
C VAL A 56 10.85 -1.09 -11.16
N HIS A 57 11.26 -0.38 -10.11
CA HIS A 57 12.50 -0.65 -9.39
C HIS A 57 12.23 -0.58 -7.89
N TYR A 58 12.64 -1.61 -7.14
CA TYR A 58 12.55 -1.65 -5.68
C TYR A 58 13.93 -1.59 -5.06
N THR A 59 14.08 -0.78 -4.02
CA THR A 59 15.30 -0.71 -3.21
C THR A 59 14.93 -0.71 -1.74
N SER A 60 15.67 -1.46 -0.93
CA SER A 60 15.47 -1.49 0.52
C SER A 60 16.78 -1.54 1.28
N TRP A 61 16.73 -1.11 2.54
CA TRP A 61 17.83 -1.13 3.50
C TRP A 61 17.40 -1.83 4.77
N SER A 62 18.33 -2.56 5.40
CA SER A 62 18.07 -3.32 6.62
C SER A 62 19.36 -3.52 7.43
N GLY A 63 19.22 -3.87 8.71
CA GLY A 63 20.34 -4.21 9.56
C GLY A 63 21.40 -3.11 9.63
N ALA A 64 22.62 -3.41 9.22
CA ALA A 64 23.77 -2.48 9.30
C ALA A 64 23.65 -1.23 8.41
N ASP A 65 22.73 -1.23 7.43
CA ASP A 65 22.49 -0.06 6.56
C ASP A 65 21.67 1.03 7.28
N LEU A 66 20.98 0.69 8.37
CA LEU A 66 20.08 1.58 9.11
C LEU A 66 20.78 2.14 10.37
N VAL A 67 21.75 3.03 10.16
CA VAL A 67 22.46 3.71 11.25
C VAL A 67 21.81 5.07 11.49
N PHE A 68 20.94 5.14 12.50
CA PHE A 68 20.30 6.40 12.90
C PHE A 68 21.29 7.28 13.67
N GLY A 69 21.18 8.60 13.47
CA GLY A 69 21.86 9.58 14.29
C GLY A 69 21.37 9.60 15.74
N PRO A 70 21.97 10.43 16.61
CA PRO A 70 21.51 10.60 18.00
C PRO A 70 20.14 11.31 18.04
N PHE A 71 19.45 11.17 19.19
CA PHE A 71 18.25 11.97 19.51
C PHE A 71 18.66 13.35 20.03
N ASP A 72 19.21 14.19 19.14
CA ASP A 72 19.81 15.50 19.48
C ASP A 72 18.94 16.71 19.07
N ARG A 73 17.81 16.45 18.40
CA ARG A 73 16.84 17.47 18.00
C ARG A 73 15.52 17.23 18.68
N THR A 74 14.71 18.28 18.81
CA THR A 74 13.35 18.20 19.32
C THR A 74 12.37 18.70 18.28
N LEU A 75 11.14 18.15 18.32
CA LEU A 75 10.00 18.53 17.52
C LEU A 75 8.76 18.59 18.40
N ASP A 76 8.07 19.71 18.42
CA ASP A 76 6.72 19.78 18.98
C ASP A 76 5.72 19.31 17.91
N TYR A 77 4.96 18.28 18.24
CA TYR A 77 3.95 17.72 17.35
C TYR A 77 2.59 17.69 18.04
N THR A 78 1.60 18.20 17.34
CA THR A 78 0.19 18.08 17.73
C THR A 78 -0.46 17.06 16.81
N ASP A 79 -0.94 15.97 17.40
CA ASP A 79 -1.69 14.96 16.66
C ASP A 79 -3.01 15.57 16.19
N PRO A 80 -3.26 15.67 14.87
CA PRO A 80 -4.46 16.31 14.34
C PRO A 80 -5.77 15.58 14.68
N HIS A 81 -5.66 14.32 15.12
CA HIS A 81 -6.81 13.47 15.47
C HIS A 81 -7.00 13.30 16.98
N ALA A 82 -6.10 13.87 17.79
CA ALA A 82 -6.24 13.83 19.24
C ALA A 82 -7.33 14.79 19.73
N THR A 83 -8.16 14.32 20.64
CA THR A 83 -9.27 15.11 21.22
C THR A 83 -8.79 16.39 21.91
N ALA A 84 -7.61 16.36 22.56
CA ALA A 84 -7.10 17.47 23.36
C ALA A 84 -6.26 18.50 22.59
N GLY A 85 -5.78 18.20 21.38
CA GLY A 85 -4.99 19.11 20.54
C GLY A 85 -3.74 19.71 21.22
N THR A 86 -3.18 19.03 22.25
CA THR A 86 -2.03 19.51 23.01
C THR A 86 -0.74 19.05 22.32
N PRO A 87 0.22 19.96 22.04
CA PRO A 87 1.50 19.56 21.48
C PRO A 87 2.30 18.72 22.46
N VAL A 88 2.93 17.68 21.95
CA VAL A 88 3.91 16.86 22.67
C VAL A 88 5.29 17.12 22.08
N THR A 89 6.27 17.36 22.94
CA THR A 89 7.67 17.51 22.52
C THR A 89 8.30 16.13 22.35
N TYR A 90 8.79 15.83 21.14
CA TYR A 90 9.50 14.60 20.82
C TYR A 90 10.99 14.87 20.62
N GLU A 91 11.84 13.95 21.08
CA GLU A 91 13.23 13.85 20.64
C GLU A 91 13.27 13.09 19.33
N VAL A 92 14.15 13.50 18.40
CA VAL A 92 14.18 13.03 17.01
C VAL A 92 15.57 12.52 16.65
N ALA A 93 15.64 11.27 16.21
CA ALA A 93 16.78 10.71 15.50
C ALA A 93 16.43 10.53 14.01
N THR A 94 17.40 10.70 13.12
CA THR A 94 17.15 10.66 11.67
C THR A 94 18.14 9.72 10.99
N TRP A 95 17.65 9.00 10.00
CA TRP A 95 18.42 8.28 9.01
C TRP A 95 18.02 8.76 7.62
N THR A 96 18.99 8.85 6.72
CA THR A 96 18.77 9.24 5.32
C THR A 96 19.42 8.19 4.43
N SER A 97 18.68 7.69 3.45
CA SER A 97 19.20 6.70 2.51
C SER A 97 20.27 7.27 1.59
N PRO A 98 21.11 6.43 0.98
CA PRO A 98 21.81 6.83 -0.25
C PRO A 98 20.79 7.32 -1.30
N VAL A 99 21.24 8.15 -2.24
CA VAL A 99 20.45 8.55 -3.41
C VAL A 99 20.28 7.33 -4.33
N VAL A 100 19.06 7.06 -4.76
CA VAL A 100 18.73 5.96 -5.68
C VAL A 100 18.38 6.52 -7.05
N THR A 101 19.09 6.05 -8.07
CA THR A 101 18.83 6.38 -9.48
C THR A 101 18.30 5.12 -10.16
N PRO A 102 16.97 5.01 -10.41
CA PRO A 102 16.37 3.78 -10.93
C PRO A 102 16.68 3.49 -12.40
N GLY A 103 17.33 4.41 -13.12
CA GLY A 103 17.64 4.27 -14.54
C GLY A 103 16.54 4.77 -15.49
N PHE A 104 15.43 5.24 -14.95
CA PHE A 104 14.31 5.86 -15.68
C PHE A 104 13.76 7.07 -14.92
N GLY A 105 13.02 7.92 -15.61
CA GLY A 105 12.30 9.01 -14.95
C GLY A 105 11.06 8.47 -14.24
N LEU A 106 11.12 8.31 -12.91
CA LEU A 106 10.01 7.80 -12.13
C LEU A 106 8.86 8.81 -12.05
N THR A 107 7.64 8.30 -12.06
CA THR A 107 6.40 9.09 -11.92
C THR A 107 5.60 8.76 -10.66
N GLU A 108 5.83 7.60 -10.07
CA GLU A 108 5.20 7.20 -8.80
C GLU A 108 6.22 6.52 -7.89
N LEU A 109 6.05 6.71 -6.57
CA LEU A 109 6.85 6.04 -5.55
C LEU A 109 5.96 5.69 -4.35
N VAL A 110 6.09 4.46 -3.86
CA VAL A 110 5.47 3.96 -2.62
C VAL A 110 6.57 3.44 -1.71
N ALA A 111 6.64 3.96 -0.48
CA ALA A 111 7.57 3.45 0.52
C ALA A 111 6.91 2.37 1.40
N SER A 112 7.73 1.56 2.06
CA SER A 112 7.32 0.56 3.04
C SER A 112 8.35 0.52 4.18
N TRP A 113 7.90 0.20 5.38
CA TRP A 113 8.77 0.09 6.55
C TRP A 113 8.30 -1.00 7.49
N ASN A 114 9.25 -1.60 8.21
CA ASN A 114 9.00 -2.52 9.31
C ASN A 114 9.59 -1.88 10.55
N ALA A 115 8.75 -1.47 11.49
CA ALA A 115 9.15 -0.68 12.64
C ALA A 115 8.51 -1.20 13.93
N ALA A 116 9.22 -1.02 15.03
CA ALA A 116 8.68 -1.15 16.39
C ALA A 116 8.60 0.24 17.01
N THR A 117 7.46 0.56 17.62
CA THR A 117 7.18 1.88 18.20
C THR A 117 6.63 1.70 19.62
N PRO A 118 7.50 1.32 20.60
CA PRO A 118 7.08 1.09 21.97
C PRO A 118 6.61 2.39 22.63
N GLY A 119 5.65 2.26 23.56
CA GLY A 119 5.09 3.37 24.31
C GLY A 119 4.59 4.49 23.40
N GLY A 120 4.86 5.74 23.74
CA GLY A 120 4.45 6.92 22.98
C GLY A 120 5.31 7.24 21.74
N SER A 121 6.16 6.32 21.29
CA SER A 121 7.05 6.54 20.14
C SER A 121 6.37 6.28 18.78
N TRP A 122 6.94 6.86 17.71
CA TRP A 122 6.43 6.70 16.35
C TRP A 122 7.50 6.98 15.30
N VAL A 123 7.22 6.70 14.04
CA VAL A 123 8.11 6.94 12.91
C VAL A 123 7.45 7.82 11.84
N GLU A 124 8.25 8.66 11.19
CA GLU A 124 7.84 9.44 10.01
C GLU A 124 8.74 9.08 8.84
N VAL A 125 8.13 8.69 7.72
CA VAL A 125 8.84 8.37 6.47
C VAL A 125 8.58 9.45 5.45
N ARG A 126 9.68 9.98 4.87
CA ARG A 126 9.68 11.06 3.89
C ARG A 126 10.44 10.67 2.65
N VAL A 127 10.14 11.35 1.55
CA VAL A 127 10.86 11.22 0.29
C VAL A 127 11.12 12.58 -0.33
N ARG A 128 12.26 12.72 -0.98
CA ARG A 128 12.59 13.79 -1.92
C ARG A 128 13.25 13.21 -3.16
N GLY A 129 13.31 13.96 -4.24
CA GLY A 129 13.98 13.55 -5.47
C GLY A 129 14.35 14.75 -6.34
N THR A 130 15.00 14.50 -7.46
CA THR A 130 15.45 15.53 -8.40
C THR A 130 14.56 15.58 -9.63
N SER A 131 14.02 16.75 -9.96
CA SER A 131 13.26 17.01 -11.18
C SER A 131 13.86 18.20 -11.92
N GLY A 132 14.22 18.02 -13.18
CA GLY A 132 14.83 19.10 -14.00
C GLY A 132 16.11 19.68 -13.39
N GLY A 133 16.90 18.89 -12.65
CA GLY A 133 18.11 19.32 -11.97
C GLY A 133 17.91 20.04 -10.63
N THR A 134 16.66 20.13 -10.14
CA THR A 134 16.32 20.76 -8.86
C THR A 134 15.78 19.71 -7.89
N THR A 135 16.32 19.68 -6.67
CA THR A 135 15.81 18.85 -5.59
C THR A 135 14.44 19.36 -5.13
N THR A 136 13.47 18.46 -4.99
CA THR A 136 12.14 18.77 -4.45
C THR A 136 12.20 19.08 -2.95
N LYS A 137 11.09 19.56 -2.40
CA LYS A 137 10.90 19.50 -0.94
C LYS A 137 10.79 18.04 -0.48
N ASP A 138 10.82 17.84 0.84
CA ASP A 138 10.46 16.56 1.45
C ASP A 138 8.94 16.38 1.45
N TYR A 139 8.46 15.22 0.97
CA TYR A 139 7.06 14.80 1.06
C TYR A 139 6.94 13.72 2.13
N VAL A 140 5.99 13.85 3.03
CA VAL A 140 5.70 12.83 4.06
C VAL A 140 4.84 11.73 3.44
N LEU A 141 5.31 10.48 3.50
CA LEU A 141 4.59 9.31 2.98
C LEU A 141 3.76 8.61 4.06
N GLY A 142 4.08 8.84 5.33
CA GLY A 142 3.30 8.34 6.45
C GLY A 142 3.92 8.70 7.80
N ARG A 143 3.06 8.83 8.80
CA ARG A 143 3.36 8.84 10.23
C ARG A 143 2.73 7.62 10.84
N TRP A 144 3.51 6.79 11.49
CA TRP A 144 3.06 5.47 11.89
C TRP A 144 3.48 5.12 13.32
N ALA A 145 2.50 4.63 14.07
CA ALA A 145 2.66 3.97 15.35
C ALA A 145 1.93 2.62 15.30
N ALA A 146 2.45 1.59 15.96
CA ALA A 146 1.83 0.27 15.98
C ALA A 146 0.49 0.33 16.72
N GLU A 147 0.47 1.06 17.83
CA GLU A 147 -0.72 1.24 18.68
C GLU A 147 -1.29 2.64 18.55
N ASP A 148 -2.60 2.78 18.74
CA ASP A 148 -3.27 4.07 18.88
C ASP A 148 -3.03 4.70 20.24
N PRO A 149 -3.22 6.02 20.43
CA PRO A 149 -3.06 6.67 21.74
C PRO A 149 -3.91 6.06 22.85
N ALA A 150 -5.08 5.51 22.54
CA ALA A 150 -5.93 4.82 23.50
C ALA A 150 -5.31 3.51 24.05
N ASP A 151 -4.37 2.93 23.31
CA ASP A 151 -3.65 1.70 23.66
C ASP A 151 -2.19 1.97 24.06
N GLY A 152 -1.84 3.22 24.31
CA GLY A 152 -0.50 3.64 24.75
C GLY A 152 0.43 4.07 23.61
N GLY A 153 -0.04 4.14 22.38
CA GLY A 153 0.70 4.71 21.25
C GLY A 153 0.85 6.24 21.34
N GLY A 154 1.80 6.79 20.58
CA GLY A 154 2.11 8.22 20.64
C GLY A 154 1.22 9.11 19.79
N ILE A 155 0.69 8.58 18.72
CA ILE A 155 -0.10 9.31 17.73
C ILE A 155 -1.13 8.39 17.07
N HIS A 156 -2.17 8.97 16.49
CA HIS A 156 -2.97 8.30 15.48
C HIS A 156 -2.16 8.14 14.19
N ARG A 157 -2.19 6.94 13.59
CA ARG A 157 -1.54 6.67 12.29
C ARG A 157 -2.15 7.56 11.22
N THR A 158 -1.32 8.25 10.43
CA THR A 158 -1.85 9.22 9.48
C THR A 158 -0.98 9.38 8.25
N SER A 159 -1.61 9.38 7.08
CA SER A 159 -1.08 10.05 5.89
C SER A 159 -1.15 11.57 6.06
N VAL A 160 -0.51 12.32 5.16
CA VAL A 160 -0.49 13.78 5.23
C VAL A 160 -1.12 14.36 3.96
N ALA A 161 -2.26 14.99 4.11
CA ALA A 161 -2.96 15.64 3.01
C ALA A 161 -2.34 16.99 2.62
N GLY A 162 -2.65 17.49 1.42
CA GLY A 162 -2.35 18.86 1.01
C GLY A 162 -0.89 19.17 0.71
N GLN A 163 -0.04 18.17 0.50
CA GLN A 163 1.39 18.34 0.26
C GLN A 163 1.78 18.72 -1.17
N GLY A 164 0.82 18.79 -2.11
CA GLY A 164 1.10 19.03 -3.52
C GLY A 164 1.81 20.35 -3.80
N ASP A 165 2.68 20.35 -4.83
CA ASP A 165 3.32 21.53 -5.42
C ASP A 165 3.31 21.44 -6.96
N THR A 166 4.23 22.16 -7.63
CA THR A 166 4.33 22.16 -9.10
C THR A 166 4.90 20.87 -9.67
N VAL A 167 5.65 20.09 -8.90
CA VAL A 167 6.37 18.89 -9.36
C VAL A 167 5.58 17.63 -9.05
N ALA A 168 5.09 17.50 -7.81
CA ALA A 168 4.47 16.27 -7.34
C ALA A 168 3.40 16.52 -6.29
N THR A 169 2.68 15.47 -5.95
CA THR A 169 1.71 15.41 -4.84
C THR A 169 1.78 14.04 -4.18
N VAL A 170 1.26 13.93 -2.96
CA VAL A 170 1.09 12.63 -2.30
C VAL A 170 -0.41 12.34 -2.21
N PHE A 171 -0.81 11.18 -2.73
CA PHE A 171 -2.15 10.63 -2.58
C PHE A 171 -2.09 9.51 -1.54
N THR A 172 -2.51 9.82 -0.33
CA THR A 172 -2.45 8.90 0.81
C THR A 172 -1.02 8.40 1.07
N ASP A 173 -0.58 7.36 0.37
CA ASP A 173 0.70 6.65 0.54
C ASP A 173 1.58 6.67 -0.73
N THR A 174 1.12 7.32 -1.79
CA THR A 174 1.79 7.32 -3.10
C THR A 174 2.23 8.73 -3.47
N LEU A 175 3.56 8.95 -3.56
CA LEU A 175 4.07 10.12 -4.27
C LEU A 175 3.79 9.94 -5.76
N ALA A 176 3.19 10.95 -6.39
CA ALA A 176 2.98 10.97 -7.84
C ALA A 176 3.42 12.31 -8.42
N THR A 177 4.19 12.28 -9.50
CA THR A 177 4.57 13.50 -10.22
C THR A 177 3.38 14.05 -11.01
N ARG A 178 3.36 15.36 -11.20
CA ARG A 178 2.37 15.98 -12.07
C ARG A 178 2.70 15.74 -13.54
N THR A 179 1.69 15.84 -14.38
CA THR A 179 1.84 15.67 -15.83
C THR A 179 2.98 16.52 -16.39
N GLY A 180 3.90 15.89 -17.10
CA GLY A 180 5.08 16.52 -17.69
C GLY A 180 6.30 16.58 -16.74
N TYR A 181 6.18 16.09 -15.51
CA TYR A 181 7.28 15.96 -14.57
C TYR A 181 7.65 14.49 -14.34
N SER A 182 8.90 14.25 -14.01
CA SER A 182 9.43 12.98 -13.50
C SER A 182 10.59 13.28 -12.55
N LEU A 183 10.91 12.34 -11.67
CA LEU A 183 12.11 12.41 -10.84
C LEU A 183 13.17 11.50 -11.46
N THR A 184 14.43 12.00 -11.52
CA THR A 184 15.58 11.23 -12.02
C THR A 184 16.19 10.33 -10.95
N ASP A 185 16.00 10.71 -9.71
CA ASP A 185 16.47 10.02 -8.51
C ASP A 185 15.53 10.28 -7.33
N TRP A 186 15.74 9.56 -6.25
CA TRP A 186 15.01 9.75 -5.00
C TRP A 186 15.86 9.35 -3.79
N GLN A 187 15.46 9.84 -2.62
CA GLN A 187 16.09 9.57 -1.34
C GLN A 187 15.02 9.53 -0.24
N LEU A 188 15.08 8.53 0.64
CA LEU A 188 14.23 8.48 1.83
C LEU A 188 14.91 9.17 3.02
N GLU A 189 14.10 9.83 3.84
CA GLU A 189 14.43 10.22 5.21
C GLU A 189 13.47 9.51 6.16
N VAL A 190 14.01 8.82 7.17
CA VAL A 190 13.23 8.20 8.23
C VAL A 190 13.57 8.90 9.54
N ARG A 191 12.54 9.34 10.25
CA ARG A 191 12.65 9.94 11.58
C ARG A 191 12.09 8.98 12.61
N LEU A 192 12.86 8.77 13.67
CA LEU A 192 12.44 8.12 14.89
C LEU A 192 12.07 9.20 15.90
N LEU A 193 10.87 9.13 16.45
CA LEU A 193 10.37 10.12 17.40
C LEU A 193 9.93 9.43 18.69
N ARG A 194 10.47 9.91 19.84
CA ARG A 194 10.07 9.45 21.17
C ARG A 194 9.69 10.65 22.04
N PRO A 195 8.72 10.51 22.95
CA PRO A 195 8.39 11.58 23.87
C PRO A 195 9.62 12.00 24.66
N ARG A 196 9.85 13.32 24.79
CA ARG A 196 11.03 13.85 25.47
C ARG A 196 11.12 13.34 26.90
N GLY A 197 12.29 12.82 27.25
CA GLY A 197 12.57 12.32 28.60
C GLY A 197 12.10 10.90 28.85
N THR A 198 11.64 10.17 27.84
CA THR A 198 11.32 8.73 27.92
C THR A 198 12.45 7.88 27.35
N SER A 199 12.42 6.57 27.69
CA SER A 199 13.32 5.57 27.11
C SER A 199 12.70 4.79 25.94
N ASP A 200 11.46 5.10 25.58
CA ASP A 200 10.67 4.39 24.56
C ASP A 200 11.23 4.68 23.17
N THR A 201 12.26 3.94 22.80
CA THR A 201 13.01 4.17 21.56
C THR A 201 12.42 3.37 20.40
N PRO A 202 11.86 4.02 19.37
CA PRO A 202 11.40 3.31 18.19
C PRO A 202 12.58 2.77 17.39
N SER A 203 12.34 1.73 16.60
CA SER A 203 13.34 1.14 15.72
C SER A 203 12.74 0.78 14.37
N VAL A 204 13.57 0.77 13.34
CA VAL A 204 13.20 0.32 12.00
C VAL A 204 14.14 -0.81 11.60
N SER A 205 13.58 -1.97 11.28
CA SER A 205 14.33 -3.16 10.86
C SER A 205 14.52 -3.25 9.36
N VAL A 206 13.56 -2.71 8.59
CA VAL A 206 13.60 -2.61 7.12
C VAL A 206 12.90 -1.32 6.70
N VAL A 207 13.46 -0.62 5.74
CA VAL A 207 12.76 0.44 4.99
C VAL A 207 13.15 0.34 3.52
N GLY A 208 12.20 0.59 2.64
CA GLY A 208 12.44 0.57 1.19
C GLY A 208 11.37 1.35 0.44
N ALA A 209 11.57 1.49 -0.86
CA ALA A 209 10.57 2.06 -1.73
C ALA A 209 10.58 1.44 -3.12
N MET A 210 9.39 1.35 -3.69
CA MET A 210 9.14 0.98 -5.08
C MET A 210 8.93 2.27 -5.89
N ALA A 211 9.84 2.52 -6.83
CA ALA A 211 9.73 3.57 -7.84
C ALA A 211 9.19 2.99 -9.14
N SER A 212 8.31 3.72 -9.84
CA SER A 212 7.76 3.25 -11.11
C SER A 212 7.47 4.37 -12.10
N ALA A 213 7.49 4.00 -13.39
CA ALA A 213 6.96 4.77 -14.50
C ALA A 213 6.15 3.82 -15.38
N LEU A 214 4.83 3.96 -15.33
CA LEU A 214 3.92 3.03 -15.96
C LEU A 214 3.27 3.64 -17.20
N PRO A 215 3.08 2.86 -18.29
CA PRO A 215 2.35 3.32 -19.47
C PRO A 215 0.86 3.51 -19.14
N ASP A 216 0.22 4.42 -19.83
CA ASP A 216 -1.24 4.55 -19.83
C ASP A 216 -1.85 3.46 -20.74
N ALA A 217 -1.78 2.22 -20.28
CA ALA A 217 -2.30 1.05 -20.99
C ALA A 217 -3.62 0.61 -20.35
N LYS A 218 -4.66 0.46 -21.19
CA LYS A 218 -5.98 -0.04 -20.73
C LYS A 218 -6.02 -1.56 -20.65
N LYS A 219 -5.13 -2.25 -21.35
CA LYS A 219 -5.01 -3.72 -21.38
C LYS A 219 -3.55 -4.14 -21.47
N VAL A 220 -3.29 -5.32 -20.96
CA VAL A 220 -2.01 -6.03 -21.11
C VAL A 220 -2.24 -7.38 -21.77
N PRO A 221 -1.27 -7.91 -22.54
CA PRO A 221 -1.36 -9.27 -23.06
C PRO A 221 -1.34 -10.28 -21.92
N ARG A 222 -2.03 -11.40 -22.10
CA ARG A 222 -1.93 -12.54 -21.18
C ARG A 222 -0.48 -12.99 -21.06
N SER A 223 0.03 -13.00 -19.83
CA SER A 223 1.39 -13.50 -19.57
C SER A 223 1.45 -15.03 -19.69
N PRO A 224 2.60 -15.60 -20.08
CA PRO A 224 2.77 -17.06 -20.11
C PRO A 224 2.62 -17.65 -18.69
N ASN A 225 2.25 -18.92 -18.66
CA ASN A 225 2.23 -19.69 -17.42
C ASN A 225 3.65 -19.80 -16.85
N GLY A 226 3.79 -19.63 -15.56
CA GLY A 226 5.03 -19.71 -14.81
C GLY A 226 5.17 -21.01 -14.00
N PRO A 227 5.98 -21.01 -12.94
CA PRO A 227 6.35 -22.23 -12.21
C PRO A 227 5.30 -22.74 -11.20
N ALA A 228 4.20 -22.02 -10.97
CA ALA A 228 3.24 -22.35 -9.90
C ALA A 228 1.92 -22.96 -10.42
N CYS A 229 1.83 -23.31 -11.71
CA CYS A 229 0.65 -24.01 -12.22
C CYS A 229 0.42 -25.32 -11.46
N GLY A 230 -0.83 -25.56 -11.03
CA GLY A 230 -1.20 -26.70 -10.19
C GLY A 230 -0.86 -26.52 -8.70
N THR A 231 -0.37 -25.35 -8.28
CA THR A 231 -0.02 -25.08 -6.87
C THR A 231 -1.05 -24.18 -6.23
N THR A 232 -1.55 -24.57 -5.05
CA THR A 232 -2.40 -23.72 -4.21
C THR A 232 -1.88 -23.78 -2.77
N LEU A 233 -1.67 -22.60 -2.17
CA LEU A 233 -1.27 -22.46 -0.77
C LEU A 233 -2.50 -22.54 0.13
N ASP A 234 -2.37 -23.17 1.28
CA ASP A 234 -3.45 -23.34 2.25
C ASP A 234 -3.64 -22.09 3.12
N VAL A 235 -3.95 -20.97 2.47
CA VAL A 235 -4.25 -19.70 3.13
C VAL A 235 -5.68 -19.76 3.65
N PRO A 236 -5.95 -19.45 4.94
CA PRO A 236 -7.32 -19.42 5.46
C PRO A 236 -8.19 -18.39 4.74
N THR A 237 -9.50 -18.62 4.76
CA THR A 237 -10.51 -17.76 4.13
C THR A 237 -11.24 -16.95 5.17
N TYR A 238 -11.33 -15.62 4.99
CA TYR A 238 -12.13 -14.72 5.80
C TYR A 238 -12.91 -13.81 4.87
N SER A 239 -14.23 -13.67 5.12
CA SER A 239 -15.11 -12.77 4.37
C SER A 239 -15.21 -11.43 5.07
N GLN A 240 -14.90 -10.32 4.35
CA GLN A 240 -15.17 -8.97 4.87
C GLN A 240 -16.66 -8.73 5.14
N GLU A 241 -17.54 -9.39 4.39
CA GLU A 241 -19.00 -9.23 4.50
C GLU A 241 -19.56 -9.77 5.83
N VAL A 242 -18.82 -10.64 6.52
CA VAL A 242 -19.15 -11.08 7.89
C VAL A 242 -19.07 -9.91 8.88
N HIS A 243 -18.24 -8.92 8.59
CA HIS A 243 -17.97 -7.76 9.45
C HIS A 243 -18.77 -6.52 9.07
N VAL A 244 -19.78 -6.63 8.24
CA VAL A 244 -20.66 -5.50 7.88
C VAL A 244 -21.32 -4.93 9.14
N GLY A 245 -21.10 -3.63 9.37
CA GLY A 245 -21.57 -2.91 10.56
C GLY A 245 -20.71 -3.06 11.82
N HIS A 246 -19.64 -3.86 11.79
CA HIS A 246 -18.67 -3.90 12.87
C HIS A 246 -17.85 -2.59 12.91
N TYR A 247 -17.69 -1.99 14.08
CA TYR A 247 -16.79 -0.87 14.33
C TYR A 247 -16.75 0.19 13.20
N PRO A 248 -17.87 0.86 12.90
CA PRO A 248 -17.99 1.76 11.74
C PRO A 248 -17.06 2.99 11.80
N GLN A 249 -16.46 3.26 12.96
CA GLN A 249 -15.43 4.29 13.12
C GLN A 249 -14.11 3.97 12.38
N TRP A 250 -13.91 2.73 11.95
CA TRP A 250 -12.79 2.32 11.12
C TRP A 250 -13.29 1.96 9.72
N ASP A 251 -13.36 2.95 8.83
CA ASP A 251 -13.73 2.80 7.42
C ASP A 251 -15.14 2.19 7.19
N ASN A 252 -16.14 2.61 7.96
CA ASN A 252 -17.53 2.15 7.92
C ASN A 252 -17.75 0.64 8.20
N GLY A 253 -16.73 -0.11 8.60
CA GLY A 253 -16.81 -1.53 8.91
C GLY A 253 -16.54 -2.44 7.71
N GLY A 254 -17.02 -3.69 7.78
CA GLY A 254 -16.66 -4.77 6.87
C GLY A 254 -16.76 -4.46 5.39
N GLU A 255 -17.72 -3.66 4.96
CA GLU A 255 -17.93 -3.31 3.53
C GLU A 255 -16.67 -2.67 2.89
N ALA A 256 -15.80 -2.02 3.68
CA ALA A 256 -14.58 -1.38 3.19
C ALA A 256 -13.30 -2.11 3.62
N TRP A 257 -13.39 -3.23 4.33
CA TRP A 257 -12.25 -3.92 4.95
C TRP A 257 -11.54 -4.95 4.08
N CYS A 258 -11.58 -4.82 2.76
CA CYS A 258 -10.88 -5.76 1.88
C CYS A 258 -9.37 -5.87 2.17
N SER A 259 -8.71 -4.75 2.47
CA SER A 259 -7.27 -4.73 2.76
C SER A 259 -6.92 -5.39 4.10
N PRO A 260 -7.51 -5.01 5.24
CA PRO A 260 -7.24 -5.69 6.51
C PRO A 260 -7.65 -7.16 6.50
N THR A 261 -8.76 -7.54 5.84
CA THR A 261 -9.18 -8.95 5.73
C THR A 261 -8.15 -9.76 4.94
N SER A 262 -7.69 -9.25 3.78
CA SER A 262 -6.64 -9.90 2.99
C SER A 262 -5.32 -9.99 3.74
N THR A 263 -4.95 -8.95 4.48
CA THR A 263 -3.75 -8.94 5.33
C THR A 263 -3.87 -9.97 6.45
N SER A 264 -5.05 -10.07 7.11
CA SER A 264 -5.31 -11.06 8.16
C SER A 264 -5.18 -12.50 7.66
N MET A 265 -5.69 -12.80 6.45
CA MET A 265 -5.52 -14.12 5.83
C MET A 265 -4.06 -14.50 5.67
N VAL A 266 -3.21 -13.56 5.19
CA VAL A 266 -1.78 -13.83 5.00
C VAL A 266 -1.04 -13.92 6.33
N VAL A 267 -1.34 -13.07 7.30
CA VAL A 267 -0.75 -13.12 8.65
C VAL A 267 -1.11 -14.44 9.34
N ALA A 268 -2.36 -14.89 9.22
CA ALA A 268 -2.81 -16.18 9.77
C ALA A 268 -2.17 -17.38 9.06
N TYR A 269 -1.96 -17.32 7.73
CA TYR A 269 -1.22 -18.35 6.99
C TYR A 269 0.18 -18.59 7.56
N TRP A 270 0.85 -17.55 8.03
CA TRP A 270 2.14 -17.62 8.69
C TRP A 270 2.07 -17.96 10.18
N GLY A 271 0.87 -18.20 10.73
CA GLY A 271 0.68 -18.49 12.16
C GLY A 271 0.98 -17.31 13.08
N ALA A 272 0.95 -16.08 12.55
CA ALA A 272 1.32 -14.85 13.25
C ALA A 272 0.11 -13.98 13.63
N GLY A 273 -1.11 -14.54 13.60
CA GLY A 273 -2.35 -13.83 13.96
C GLY A 273 -2.32 -13.28 15.39
N PRO A 274 -3.20 -12.33 15.73
CA PRO A 274 -3.35 -11.85 17.08
C PRO A 274 -3.82 -12.99 18.02
N THR A 275 -3.42 -12.90 19.28
CA THR A 275 -3.83 -13.84 20.33
C THR A 275 -5.27 -13.60 20.73
N ALA A 276 -5.90 -14.60 21.36
CA ALA A 276 -7.25 -14.45 21.90
C ALA A 276 -7.39 -13.31 22.93
N SER A 277 -6.33 -12.98 23.65
CA SER A 277 -6.32 -11.85 24.59
C SER A 277 -6.25 -10.49 23.87
N GLU A 278 -5.56 -10.38 22.75
CA GLU A 278 -5.50 -9.17 21.93
C GLU A 278 -6.85 -8.88 21.25
N THR A 279 -7.62 -9.92 20.91
CA THR A 279 -8.92 -9.79 20.26
C THR A 279 -10.12 -9.85 21.20
N ALA A 280 -9.91 -9.96 22.52
CA ALA A 280 -10.98 -10.15 23.51
C ALA A 280 -12.03 -9.00 23.55
N TRP A 281 -11.71 -7.85 22.98
CA TRP A 281 -12.61 -6.69 22.89
C TRP A 281 -13.57 -6.76 21.68
N VAL A 282 -13.34 -7.69 20.74
CA VAL A 282 -14.16 -7.82 19.53
C VAL A 282 -15.50 -8.49 19.85
N ASP A 283 -16.60 -7.84 19.47
CA ASP A 283 -17.96 -8.33 19.66
C ASP A 283 -18.84 -8.01 18.43
N PRO A 284 -19.42 -9.01 17.74
CA PRO A 284 -19.28 -10.45 17.98
C PRO A 284 -17.87 -10.97 17.63
N PRO A 285 -17.37 -12.03 18.31
CA PRO A 285 -16.01 -12.53 18.14
C PRO A 285 -15.84 -13.48 16.92
N VAL A 286 -16.46 -13.11 15.79
CA VAL A 286 -16.34 -13.85 14.52
C VAL A 286 -15.13 -13.30 13.78
N ASP A 287 -14.18 -14.15 13.42
CA ASP A 287 -12.93 -13.76 12.75
C ASP A 287 -12.29 -12.49 13.32
N ALA A 288 -12.24 -12.42 14.65
CA ALA A 288 -11.85 -11.25 15.42
C ALA A 288 -10.47 -10.65 15.03
N GLN A 289 -9.62 -11.44 14.36
CA GLN A 289 -8.35 -10.98 13.78
C GLN A 289 -8.56 -9.97 12.64
N VAL A 290 -9.70 -9.99 11.95
CA VAL A 290 -10.02 -9.02 10.90
C VAL A 290 -10.31 -7.66 11.51
N ASP A 291 -11.17 -7.60 12.54
CA ASP A 291 -11.48 -6.37 13.29
C ASP A 291 -10.22 -5.79 13.93
N PHE A 292 -9.40 -6.67 14.53
CA PHE A 292 -8.12 -6.29 15.10
C PHE A 292 -7.21 -5.65 14.06
N THR A 293 -7.07 -6.27 12.88
CA THR A 293 -6.24 -5.73 11.80
C THR A 293 -6.80 -4.41 11.28
N ALA A 294 -8.13 -4.30 11.07
CA ALA A 294 -8.75 -3.06 10.60
C ALA A 294 -8.42 -1.89 11.52
N ARG A 295 -8.50 -2.08 12.84
CA ARG A 295 -8.10 -1.08 13.83
C ARG A 295 -6.63 -0.67 13.69
N HIS A 296 -5.72 -1.63 13.50
CA HIS A 296 -4.27 -1.39 13.51
C HIS A 296 -3.68 -0.92 12.17
N VAL A 297 -4.49 -0.90 11.09
CA VAL A 297 -4.09 -0.37 9.77
C VAL A 297 -4.83 0.91 9.39
N PHE A 298 -5.81 1.34 10.20
CA PHE A 298 -6.62 2.51 9.90
C PHE A 298 -5.78 3.77 9.82
N ASP A 299 -5.92 4.51 8.73
CA ASP A 299 -5.29 5.79 8.47
C ASP A 299 -6.30 6.91 8.73
N TYR A 300 -6.09 7.63 9.81
CA TYR A 300 -7.03 8.64 10.31
C TYR A 300 -7.20 9.86 9.38
N THR A 301 -6.21 10.21 8.55
CA THR A 301 -6.35 11.30 7.56
C THR A 301 -7.01 10.82 6.27
N TYR A 302 -6.69 9.61 5.84
CA TYR A 302 -7.33 8.98 4.68
C TYR A 302 -8.77 8.55 5.00
N ASP A 303 -9.08 8.37 6.28
CA ASP A 303 -10.34 7.81 6.81
C ASP A 303 -10.63 6.44 6.19
N GLY A 304 -9.62 5.56 6.25
CA GLY A 304 -9.71 4.27 5.57
C GLY A 304 -8.64 3.26 5.99
N ALA A 305 -8.99 1.96 5.88
CA ALA A 305 -8.13 0.83 6.20
C ALA A 305 -7.26 0.35 5.02
N GLY A 306 -7.39 0.99 3.86
CA GLY A 306 -6.74 0.60 2.61
C GLY A 306 -5.36 1.23 2.36
N ASN A 307 -4.70 1.90 3.32
CA ASN A 307 -3.34 2.41 3.18
C ASN A 307 -2.36 1.23 3.03
N TRP A 308 -1.69 1.13 1.87
CA TRP A 308 -0.88 -0.05 1.52
C TRP A 308 0.33 -0.23 2.44
N PRO A 309 1.18 0.78 2.68
CA PRO A 309 2.26 0.71 3.65
C PRO A 309 1.80 0.37 5.08
N PHE A 310 0.66 0.89 5.54
CA PHE A 310 0.17 0.64 6.89
C PHE A 310 -0.21 -0.82 7.09
N ASN A 311 -0.80 -1.46 6.07
CA ASN A 311 -1.10 -2.90 6.11
C ASN A 311 0.18 -3.74 6.19
N THR A 312 1.21 -3.41 5.40
CA THR A 312 2.48 -4.13 5.45
C THR A 312 3.29 -3.84 6.72
N ALA A 313 3.21 -2.61 7.25
CA ALA A 313 3.84 -2.25 8.52
C ALA A 313 3.17 -2.95 9.70
N TYR A 314 1.84 -3.04 9.72
CA TYR A 314 1.11 -3.83 10.70
C TYR A 314 1.54 -5.31 10.64
N ALA A 315 1.52 -5.93 9.47
CA ALA A 315 1.94 -7.33 9.33
C ALA A 315 3.36 -7.55 9.90
N ALA A 316 4.25 -6.59 9.72
CA ALA A 316 5.62 -6.65 10.24
C ALA A 316 5.73 -6.44 11.77
N THR A 317 4.67 -6.06 12.47
CA THR A 317 4.62 -6.10 13.95
C THR A 317 4.31 -7.49 14.48
N ARG A 318 3.87 -8.42 13.61
CA ARG A 318 3.44 -9.76 13.99
C ARG A 318 4.59 -10.74 13.82
N ALA A 319 4.95 -11.43 14.91
CA ALA A 319 6.00 -12.45 15.02
C ALA A 319 6.96 -12.52 13.82
N ASP A 320 8.15 -12.18 13.82
CA ASP A 320 9.21 -12.27 12.79
C ASP A 320 8.79 -12.05 11.31
N LEU A 321 7.58 -11.52 11.05
CA LEU A 321 7.14 -11.19 9.70
C LEU A 321 7.83 -9.92 9.20
N ARG A 322 8.01 -9.86 7.89
CA ARG A 322 8.41 -8.68 7.12
C ARG A 322 7.39 -8.39 6.05
N GLY A 323 7.11 -7.11 5.83
CA GLY A 323 6.16 -6.68 4.83
C GLY A 323 6.71 -5.53 3.99
N PHE A 324 6.42 -5.54 2.69
CA PHE A 324 6.68 -4.41 1.81
C PHE A 324 5.66 -4.34 0.67
N VAL A 325 5.55 -3.16 0.07
CA VAL A 325 4.71 -2.90 -1.11
C VAL A 325 5.60 -2.81 -2.34
N THR A 326 5.22 -3.54 -3.39
CA THR A 326 5.86 -3.40 -4.70
C THR A 326 4.84 -3.52 -5.83
N ARG A 327 5.34 -3.54 -7.07
CA ARG A 327 4.56 -3.81 -8.29
C ARG A 327 5.15 -5.00 -9.01
N LEU A 328 4.30 -5.93 -9.38
CA LEU A 328 4.66 -6.98 -10.33
C LEU A 328 4.15 -6.60 -11.72
N ARG A 329 4.91 -7.01 -12.73
CA ARG A 329 4.60 -6.66 -14.14
C ARG A 329 3.61 -7.62 -14.77
N THR A 330 3.59 -8.88 -14.28
CA THR A 330 2.80 -9.98 -14.85
C THR A 330 2.40 -10.99 -13.79
N LEU A 331 1.41 -11.84 -14.11
CA LEU A 331 1.09 -13.00 -13.28
C LEU A 331 2.21 -14.05 -13.26
N THR A 332 3.08 -14.12 -14.28
CA THR A 332 4.27 -14.97 -14.24
C THR A 332 5.22 -14.59 -13.10
N GLU A 333 5.39 -13.28 -12.82
CA GLU A 333 6.14 -12.84 -11.63
C GLU A 333 5.42 -13.23 -10.33
N ALA A 334 4.09 -13.14 -10.27
CA ALA A 334 3.31 -13.57 -9.11
C ALA A 334 3.46 -15.08 -8.84
N GLU A 335 3.51 -15.89 -9.91
CA GLU A 335 3.74 -17.33 -9.78
C GLU A 335 5.09 -17.67 -9.13
N ALA A 336 6.13 -16.86 -9.32
CA ALA A 336 7.42 -17.08 -8.65
C ALA A 336 7.28 -16.99 -7.11
N PHE A 337 6.46 -16.09 -6.61
CA PHE A 337 6.17 -15.99 -5.17
C PHE A 337 5.34 -17.17 -4.67
N ILE A 338 4.31 -17.58 -5.40
CA ILE A 338 3.50 -18.75 -5.04
C ILE A 338 4.36 -20.03 -5.01
N ALA A 339 5.25 -20.22 -6.00
CA ALA A 339 6.20 -21.34 -6.01
C ALA A 339 7.19 -21.29 -4.83
N ALA A 340 7.52 -20.10 -4.32
CA ALA A 340 8.30 -19.91 -3.11
C ALA A 340 7.47 -20.07 -1.82
N GLY A 341 6.16 -20.36 -1.91
CA GLY A 341 5.25 -20.51 -0.77
C GLY A 341 4.83 -19.17 -0.16
N ILE A 342 4.86 -18.08 -0.92
CA ILE A 342 4.52 -16.71 -0.46
C ILE A 342 3.23 -16.27 -1.15
N PRO A 343 2.08 -16.21 -0.44
CA PRO A 343 0.85 -15.63 -0.97
C PRO A 343 0.98 -14.11 -1.12
N LEU A 344 0.23 -13.53 -2.06
CA LEU A 344 0.31 -12.12 -2.40
C LEU A 344 -1.03 -11.42 -2.22
N VAL A 345 -1.06 -10.31 -1.48
CA VAL A 345 -2.22 -9.42 -1.48
C VAL A 345 -2.10 -8.48 -2.68
N VAL A 346 -3.08 -8.49 -3.57
CA VAL A 346 -3.06 -7.72 -4.81
C VAL A 346 -4.17 -6.67 -4.84
N SER A 347 -3.88 -5.49 -5.42
CA SER A 347 -4.87 -4.41 -5.56
C SER A 347 -5.47 -4.40 -6.95
N VAL A 348 -6.77 -4.66 -7.07
CA VAL A 348 -7.50 -4.73 -8.33
C VAL A 348 -8.60 -3.66 -8.43
N SER A 349 -9.09 -3.41 -9.65
CA SER A 349 -10.26 -2.56 -9.89
C SER A 349 -10.95 -3.02 -11.16
N PHE A 350 -12.27 -3.17 -11.12
CA PHE A 350 -13.03 -3.69 -12.25
C PHE A 350 -14.50 -3.28 -12.21
N LYS A 351 -15.11 -3.17 -13.36
CA LYS A 351 -16.56 -3.04 -13.50
C LYS A 351 -17.22 -4.40 -13.41
N LYS A 352 -18.47 -4.42 -12.97
CA LYS A 352 -19.25 -5.66 -12.95
C LYS A 352 -19.21 -6.37 -14.32
N GLY A 353 -18.76 -7.63 -14.32
CA GLY A 353 -18.63 -8.47 -15.50
C GLY A 353 -17.24 -8.45 -16.18
N GLU A 354 -16.32 -7.54 -15.81
CA GLU A 354 -14.94 -7.57 -16.31
C GLU A 354 -14.12 -8.70 -15.66
N LEU A 355 -14.47 -9.10 -14.45
CA LEU A 355 -13.96 -10.29 -13.76
C LEU A 355 -15.10 -11.26 -13.51
N LYS A 356 -15.23 -12.28 -14.35
CA LYS A 356 -16.28 -13.29 -14.22
C LYS A 356 -16.08 -14.11 -12.95
N GLY A 357 -17.16 -14.36 -12.23
CA GLY A 357 -17.11 -15.09 -10.96
C GLY A 357 -17.05 -14.19 -9.72
N ALA A 358 -16.70 -12.92 -9.84
CA ALA A 358 -16.69 -12.01 -8.70
C ALA A 358 -18.12 -11.65 -8.20
N GLY A 359 -19.06 -11.45 -9.14
CA GLY A 359 -20.45 -11.12 -8.80
C GLY A 359 -20.70 -9.61 -8.60
N TYR A 360 -19.67 -8.79 -8.44
CA TYR A 360 -19.73 -7.36 -8.16
C TYR A 360 -18.79 -6.55 -9.08
N GLY A 361 -18.63 -5.26 -8.80
CA GLY A 361 -17.63 -4.38 -9.41
C GLY A 361 -17.11 -3.41 -8.36
N THR A 362 -15.86 -2.94 -8.52
CA THR A 362 -15.17 -2.11 -7.53
C THR A 362 -14.21 -1.12 -8.18
N ASN A 363 -14.03 0.05 -7.54
CA ASN A 363 -13.04 1.04 -7.94
C ASN A 363 -11.67 0.82 -7.28
N GLY A 364 -11.58 -0.07 -6.30
CA GLY A 364 -10.36 -0.47 -5.61
C GLY A 364 -10.68 -1.58 -4.62
N HIS A 365 -9.97 -2.70 -4.71
CA HIS A 365 -10.19 -3.88 -3.89
C HIS A 365 -8.88 -4.65 -3.69
N LEU A 366 -8.72 -5.21 -2.50
CA LEU A 366 -7.59 -6.07 -2.16
C LEU A 366 -8.09 -7.50 -2.00
N MET A 367 -7.37 -8.44 -2.62
CA MET A 367 -7.63 -9.87 -2.49
C MET A 367 -6.31 -10.64 -2.48
N VAL A 368 -6.33 -11.91 -2.08
CA VAL A 368 -5.11 -12.72 -1.93
C VAL A 368 -4.99 -13.71 -3.08
N VAL A 369 -3.95 -13.59 -3.90
CA VAL A 369 -3.54 -14.66 -4.82
C VAL A 369 -2.89 -15.76 -3.99
N VAL A 370 -3.48 -16.95 -4.00
CA VAL A 370 -3.04 -18.10 -3.21
C VAL A 370 -2.55 -19.25 -4.07
N GLY A 371 -2.76 -19.20 -5.38
CA GLY A 371 -2.33 -20.30 -6.26
C GLY A 371 -2.74 -20.09 -7.71
N PHE A 372 -2.44 -21.13 -8.49
CA PHE A 372 -2.80 -21.22 -9.90
C PHE A 372 -3.28 -22.63 -10.22
N THR A 373 -4.32 -22.76 -11.02
CA THR A 373 -4.78 -24.06 -11.54
C THR A 373 -3.75 -24.64 -12.50
N GLU A 374 -3.91 -25.90 -12.90
CA GLU A 374 -3.05 -26.53 -13.93
C GLU A 374 -3.10 -25.78 -15.27
N SER A 375 -4.25 -25.15 -15.61
CA SER A 375 -4.41 -24.29 -16.79
C SER A 375 -3.76 -22.90 -16.64
N GLY A 376 -3.36 -22.52 -15.42
CA GLY A 376 -2.76 -21.23 -15.10
C GLY A 376 -3.77 -20.14 -14.71
N ASP A 377 -5.04 -20.49 -14.48
CA ASP A 377 -6.04 -19.58 -13.93
C ASP A 377 -5.76 -19.27 -12.46
N VAL A 378 -6.13 -18.09 -12.00
CA VAL A 378 -5.75 -17.58 -10.67
C VAL A 378 -6.66 -18.12 -9.59
N VAL A 379 -6.10 -18.85 -8.63
CA VAL A 379 -6.78 -19.23 -7.39
C VAL A 379 -6.63 -18.07 -6.41
N CYS A 380 -7.76 -17.49 -6.00
CA CYS A 380 -7.78 -16.26 -5.22
C CYS A 380 -8.68 -16.41 -3.99
N ASN A 381 -8.27 -15.86 -2.85
CA ASN A 381 -9.17 -15.55 -1.75
C ASN A 381 -9.65 -14.12 -1.93
N ASP A 382 -10.90 -13.97 -2.31
CA ASP A 382 -11.57 -12.68 -2.50
C ASP A 382 -12.50 -12.41 -1.32
N PRO A 383 -12.14 -11.49 -0.41
CA PRO A 383 -12.90 -11.27 0.82
C PRO A 383 -14.33 -10.73 0.59
N ALA A 384 -14.61 -10.16 -0.60
CA ALA A 384 -15.92 -9.65 -0.99
C ALA A 384 -16.63 -10.55 -2.02
N SER A 385 -16.17 -11.80 -2.20
CA SER A 385 -16.72 -12.69 -3.21
C SER A 385 -18.23 -12.77 -3.16
N HIS A 386 -18.88 -12.46 -4.29
CA HIS A 386 -20.35 -12.46 -4.46
C HIS A 386 -21.12 -11.54 -3.48
N LEU A 387 -20.42 -10.73 -2.66
CA LEU A 387 -21.01 -9.94 -1.55
C LEU A 387 -21.81 -10.83 -0.59
N VAL A 388 -21.22 -11.94 -0.19
CA VAL A 388 -21.85 -12.94 0.70
C VAL A 388 -21.07 -13.06 2.00
N ALA A 389 -21.77 -12.93 3.12
CA ALA A 389 -21.22 -13.09 4.46
C ALA A 389 -20.94 -14.57 4.77
N SER A 390 -19.93 -15.15 4.13
CA SER A 390 -19.52 -16.55 4.30
C SER A 390 -18.09 -16.77 3.87
N ASP A 391 -17.27 -17.33 4.73
CA ASP A 391 -15.88 -17.70 4.44
C ASP A 391 -15.75 -18.81 3.40
N ASP A 392 -16.77 -19.68 3.29
CA ASP A 392 -16.83 -20.74 2.30
C ASP A 392 -16.88 -20.22 0.85
N GLN A 393 -17.30 -18.96 0.67
CA GLN A 393 -17.44 -18.35 -0.66
C GLN A 393 -16.21 -17.51 -1.05
N VAL A 394 -15.25 -17.35 -0.17
CA VAL A 394 -14.08 -16.48 -0.36
C VAL A 394 -13.10 -17.01 -1.41
N ARG A 395 -12.90 -18.36 -1.47
CA ARG A 395 -11.98 -18.96 -2.43
C ARG A 395 -12.64 -19.15 -3.79
N VAL A 396 -12.11 -18.42 -4.79
CA VAL A 396 -12.60 -18.43 -6.19
C VAL A 396 -11.46 -18.64 -7.18
N VAL A 397 -11.81 -19.11 -8.37
CA VAL A 397 -10.91 -19.22 -9.50
C VAL A 397 -11.30 -18.19 -10.55
N TYR A 398 -10.34 -17.35 -10.92
CA TYR A 398 -10.52 -16.33 -11.94
C TYR A 398 -9.71 -16.63 -13.19
N ASP A 399 -10.30 -16.40 -14.37
CA ASP A 399 -9.60 -16.46 -15.65
C ASP A 399 -8.35 -15.57 -15.63
N ARG A 400 -7.21 -16.13 -16.04
CA ARG A 400 -5.89 -15.48 -15.98
C ARG A 400 -5.85 -14.15 -16.71
N GLU A 401 -6.39 -14.10 -17.95
CA GLU A 401 -6.34 -12.89 -18.77
C GLU A 401 -7.24 -11.79 -18.19
N GLN A 402 -8.42 -12.15 -17.68
CA GLN A 402 -9.31 -11.19 -17.03
C GLN A 402 -8.66 -10.64 -15.76
N PHE A 403 -8.09 -11.52 -14.92
CA PHE A 403 -7.46 -11.11 -13.68
C PHE A 403 -6.26 -10.19 -13.92
N GLU A 404 -5.40 -10.53 -14.86
CA GLU A 404 -4.24 -9.69 -15.23
C GLU A 404 -4.68 -8.32 -15.73
N ASN A 405 -5.79 -8.25 -16.47
CA ASN A 405 -6.34 -7.00 -17.00
C ASN A 405 -7.10 -6.14 -15.99
N VAL A 406 -7.58 -6.68 -14.87
CA VAL A 406 -8.18 -5.89 -13.77
C VAL A 406 -7.14 -5.49 -12.70
N TRP A 407 -5.94 -6.06 -12.77
CA TRP A 407 -4.84 -5.82 -11.85
C TRP A 407 -3.77 -4.89 -12.43
N VAL A 408 -3.06 -5.35 -13.47
CA VAL A 408 -1.86 -4.70 -13.99
C VAL A 408 -2.13 -3.31 -14.60
N PRO A 409 -3.16 -3.07 -15.45
CA PRO A 409 -3.47 -1.74 -15.96
C PRO A 409 -4.07 -0.81 -14.91
N HIS A 410 -4.76 -1.35 -13.90
CA HIS A 410 -5.56 -0.56 -12.97
C HIS A 410 -4.75 -0.03 -11.78
N SER A 411 -4.15 -0.93 -11.00
CA SER A 411 -3.28 -0.52 -9.88
C SER A 411 -1.81 -0.41 -10.26
N GLY A 412 -1.46 -0.82 -11.48
CA GLY A 412 -0.06 -0.93 -11.90
C GLY A 412 0.62 -2.21 -11.43
N GLY A 413 -0.15 -3.22 -10.99
CA GLY A 413 0.41 -4.46 -10.46
C GLY A 413 0.81 -4.39 -8.99
N ILE A 414 0.19 -3.53 -8.19
CA ILE A 414 0.46 -3.43 -6.73
C ILE A 414 0.25 -4.76 -6.04
N VAL A 415 1.22 -5.10 -5.18
CA VAL A 415 1.16 -6.24 -4.26
C VAL A 415 1.72 -5.87 -2.89
N TYR A 416 1.16 -6.51 -1.85
CA TYR A 416 1.84 -6.65 -0.56
C TYR A 416 2.55 -7.99 -0.55
N VAL A 417 3.82 -7.98 -0.22
CA VAL A 417 4.63 -9.17 0.04
C VAL A 417 4.83 -9.24 1.55
N ILE A 418 4.21 -10.24 2.18
CA ILE A 418 4.28 -10.48 3.62
C ILE A 418 4.81 -11.89 3.83
N ARG A 419 5.93 -12.03 4.55
CA ARG A 419 6.61 -13.31 4.76
C ARG A 419 7.44 -13.33 6.04
N PRO A 420 7.76 -14.49 6.61
CA PRO A 420 8.77 -14.60 7.66
C PRO A 420 10.14 -14.08 7.20
N ALA A 421 10.89 -13.53 8.14
CA ALA A 421 12.20 -12.96 7.84
C ALA A 421 13.19 -13.97 7.21
N ASP A 422 13.09 -15.24 7.61
CA ASP A 422 13.91 -16.35 7.14
C ASP A 422 13.40 -17.01 5.84
N ARG A 423 12.18 -16.71 5.40
CA ARG A 423 11.68 -17.21 4.10
C ARG A 423 12.32 -16.42 2.97
N PRO A 424 13.12 -17.03 2.09
CA PRO A 424 13.75 -16.32 0.98
C PRO A 424 12.72 -15.83 -0.04
N LEU A 425 12.98 -14.65 -0.61
CA LEU A 425 12.25 -14.18 -1.80
C LEU A 425 12.68 -15.02 -3.03
N PRO A 426 11.80 -15.18 -4.03
CA PRO A 426 12.23 -15.72 -5.32
C PRO A 426 13.28 -14.80 -5.95
N PRO A 427 14.13 -15.31 -6.88
CA PRO A 427 15.06 -14.47 -7.62
C PRO A 427 14.33 -13.31 -8.32
N ALA A 428 14.78 -12.09 -8.07
CA ALA A 428 14.25 -10.91 -8.75
C ALA A 428 14.72 -10.88 -10.22
N PRO A 429 13.99 -10.21 -11.13
CA PRO A 429 14.44 -9.94 -12.48
C PRO A 429 15.81 -9.25 -12.47
N ALA A 430 16.74 -9.73 -13.31
CA ALA A 430 18.11 -9.21 -13.34
C ALA A 430 18.18 -7.74 -13.84
N HIS A 431 17.23 -7.34 -14.67
CA HIS A 431 17.07 -5.97 -15.16
C HIS A 431 15.87 -5.33 -14.47
N GLU A 432 16.08 -4.17 -13.84
CA GLU A 432 15.07 -3.45 -13.06
C GLU A 432 14.42 -4.35 -11.99
N PRO A 433 15.16 -4.79 -10.95
CA PRO A 433 14.61 -5.61 -9.88
C PRO A 433 13.46 -4.87 -9.19
N ASN A 434 12.32 -5.54 -9.09
CA ASN A 434 11.10 -4.97 -8.52
C ASN A 434 10.70 -5.60 -7.17
N TRP A 435 11.59 -6.43 -6.60
CA TRP A 435 11.57 -6.92 -5.21
C TRP A 435 12.95 -7.29 -4.69
#